data_a2fd11b5ddff0df5d93f79ada45d87f6
#
_entry.id   a2fd11b5ddff0df5d93f79ada45d87f6
#
_cell.length_a   1.000
_cell.length_b   1.000
_cell.length_c   1.000
_cell.angle_alpha   90.00
_cell.angle_beta   90.00
_cell.angle_gamma   90.00
#
_symmetry.space_group_name_H-M   'P 1'
#
loop_
_entity.id
_entity.type
_entity.pdbx_description
1 polymer ?
#
loop_
_entity_poly.entity_id
_entity_poly.type
_entity_poly.pdbx_seq_one_letter_code
_entity_poly.pdbx_strand_id
1 'polypeptide(L)'
;MTPLPAPAEAARGALAAALCYLFWGLVPLYWRQLAVVDAVELIAHRLVWSLVFVMAVIFYRAGWKELRAALGTRRGVGLNLLSSALLTGNWLVYVWGVNSGHVIECSLGYFLVPLLNTALGRWVLRERLRPAQLVAIGCAAVGVAVQLVQVGRLPWIALTLAVTFGGYGLLRKLSPLGPLTGLAVETTLLAPAAAAFLLWRQHTGEGALGHASATLQALVLSTGVVTAVPLLLFAYGARRIRLTTLGLLQYIAPTVQFTLGVTVFQETFDRHQALAFAFIWAGLVLYTVDNLRNLRAVTR
;
A
#
# COMPACT_ATOMS: atom_id res chain seq x y z
N MET A 1 -14.89 9.78 19.13
CA MET A 1 -13.99 10.51 18.20
C MET A 1 -12.61 10.48 18.82
N THR A 2 -11.64 9.82 18.20
CA THR A 2 -10.24 9.96 18.62
C THR A 2 -9.82 11.41 18.36
N PRO A 3 -9.22 12.11 19.34
CA PRO A 3 -8.74 13.47 19.14
C PRO A 3 -7.74 13.50 17.98
N LEU A 4 -7.76 14.56 17.19
CA LEU A 4 -6.78 14.76 16.13
C LEU A 4 -5.38 14.84 16.76
N PRO A 5 -4.37 14.18 16.21
CA PRO A 5 -3.02 14.28 16.74
C PRO A 5 -2.49 15.72 16.66
N ALA A 6 -1.54 16.04 17.53
CA ALA A 6 -0.88 17.34 17.53
C ALA A 6 -0.33 17.67 16.11
N PRO A 7 -0.28 18.96 15.71
CA PRO A 7 0.14 19.35 14.35
C PRO A 7 1.49 18.74 13.92
N ALA A 8 2.45 18.66 14.84
CA ALA A 8 3.76 18.04 14.57
C ALA A 8 3.66 16.52 14.32
N GLU A 9 2.77 15.81 15.01
CA GLU A 9 2.53 14.39 14.77
C GLU A 9 1.82 14.14 13.44
N ALA A 10 0.85 14.99 13.10
CA ALA A 10 0.17 14.94 11.81
C ALA A 10 1.16 15.17 10.65
N ALA A 11 2.07 16.13 10.78
CA ALA A 11 3.11 16.40 9.80
C ALA A 11 4.06 15.19 9.62
N ARG A 12 4.51 14.57 10.73
CA ARG A 12 5.32 13.35 10.69
C ARG A 12 4.55 12.19 10.05
N GLY A 13 3.26 12.07 10.33
CA GLY A 13 2.38 11.08 9.71
C GLY A 13 2.24 11.27 8.20
N ALA A 14 2.07 12.51 7.74
CA ALA A 14 1.98 12.86 6.33
C ALA A 14 3.30 12.60 5.60
N LEU A 15 4.44 12.96 6.21
CA LEU A 15 5.76 12.68 5.66
C LEU A 15 5.99 11.16 5.52
N ALA A 16 5.67 10.38 6.55
CA ALA A 16 5.81 8.92 6.49
C ALA A 16 4.94 8.31 5.37
N ALA A 17 3.69 8.76 5.22
CA ALA A 17 2.82 8.33 4.14
C ALA A 17 3.37 8.72 2.76
N ALA A 18 3.86 9.95 2.60
CA ALA A 18 4.46 10.41 1.35
C ALA A 18 5.71 9.60 0.98
N LEU A 19 6.60 9.32 1.94
CA LEU A 19 7.78 8.47 1.75
C LEU A 19 7.39 7.04 1.39
N CYS A 20 6.37 6.48 2.04
CA CYS A 20 5.83 5.17 1.68
C CYS A 20 5.38 5.11 0.22
N TYR A 21 4.57 6.07 -0.21
CA TYR A 21 4.05 6.09 -1.57
C TYR A 21 5.12 6.41 -2.62
N LEU A 22 6.11 7.25 -2.28
CA LEU A 22 7.28 7.46 -3.11
C LEU A 22 8.06 6.16 -3.30
N PHE A 23 8.27 5.42 -2.20
CA PHE A 23 8.93 4.12 -2.24
C PHE A 23 8.17 3.13 -3.13
N TRP A 24 6.84 3.01 -2.95
CA TRP A 24 6.01 2.16 -3.81
C TRP A 24 5.96 2.63 -5.26
N GLY A 25 6.12 3.93 -5.51
CA GLY A 25 6.30 4.48 -6.86
C GLY A 25 7.57 4.01 -7.54
N LEU A 26 8.67 3.91 -6.77
CA LEU A 26 9.99 3.49 -7.26
C LEU A 26 10.18 1.98 -7.31
N VAL A 27 9.37 1.22 -6.59
CA VAL A 27 9.53 -0.23 -6.44
C VAL A 27 9.49 -1.03 -7.76
N PRO A 28 8.86 -0.59 -8.87
CA PRO A 28 8.95 -1.29 -10.16
C PRO A 28 10.39 -1.46 -10.66
N LEU A 29 11.31 -0.52 -10.34
CA LEU A 29 12.73 -0.66 -10.67
C LEU A 29 13.37 -1.88 -10.00
N TYR A 30 12.94 -2.18 -8.79
CA TYR A 30 13.39 -3.33 -8.03
C TYR A 30 12.73 -4.63 -8.52
N TRP A 31 11.41 -4.63 -8.74
CA TRP A 31 10.69 -5.83 -9.21
C TRP A 31 11.15 -6.28 -10.60
N ARG A 32 11.54 -5.34 -11.46
CA ARG A 32 12.10 -5.67 -12.78
C ARG A 32 13.30 -6.60 -12.70
N GLN A 33 14.15 -6.46 -11.68
CA GLN A 33 15.31 -7.30 -11.48
C GLN A 33 14.95 -8.71 -10.97
N LEU A 34 13.74 -8.87 -10.41
CA LEU A 34 13.20 -10.12 -9.91
C LEU A 34 12.15 -10.75 -10.85
N ALA A 35 12.03 -10.25 -12.09
CA ALA A 35 11.03 -10.72 -13.04
C ALA A 35 11.19 -12.21 -13.46
N VAL A 36 12.36 -12.80 -13.23
CA VAL A 36 12.64 -14.22 -13.46
C VAL A 36 12.13 -15.13 -12.35
N VAL A 37 11.76 -14.59 -11.20
CA VAL A 37 11.20 -15.34 -10.07
C VAL A 37 9.69 -15.42 -10.22
N ASP A 38 9.13 -16.60 -9.99
CA ASP A 38 7.68 -16.78 -9.98
C ASP A 38 6.99 -15.79 -9.03
N ALA A 39 5.89 -15.20 -9.47
CA ALA A 39 5.26 -14.12 -8.74
C ALA A 39 4.65 -14.57 -7.39
N VAL A 40 4.13 -15.81 -7.30
CA VAL A 40 3.60 -16.36 -6.04
C VAL A 40 4.74 -16.68 -5.08
N GLU A 41 5.85 -17.22 -5.62
CA GLU A 41 7.07 -17.45 -4.85
C GLU A 41 7.65 -16.14 -4.32
N LEU A 42 7.64 -15.08 -5.13
CA LEU A 42 8.07 -13.75 -4.70
C LEU A 42 7.22 -13.21 -3.55
N ILE A 43 5.89 -13.39 -3.59
CA ILE A 43 4.99 -13.02 -2.48
C ILE A 43 5.33 -13.82 -1.22
N ALA A 44 5.61 -15.11 -1.34
CA ALA A 44 5.98 -15.94 -0.21
C ALA A 44 7.31 -15.49 0.42
N HIS A 45 8.32 -15.18 -0.40
CA HIS A 45 9.58 -14.58 0.08
C HIS A 45 9.36 -13.24 0.78
N ARG A 46 8.53 -12.36 0.22
CA ARG A 46 8.18 -11.08 0.85
C ARG A 46 7.59 -11.27 2.25
N LEU A 47 6.72 -12.25 2.44
CA LEU A 47 6.11 -12.55 3.76
C LEU A 47 7.14 -13.10 4.76
N VAL A 48 7.91 -14.10 4.35
CA VAL A 48 8.89 -14.76 5.24
C VAL A 48 10.02 -13.80 5.62
N TRP A 49 10.62 -13.10 4.65
CA TRP A 49 11.72 -12.17 4.94
C TRP A 49 11.25 -10.89 5.61
N SER A 50 9.99 -10.47 5.42
CA SER A 50 9.40 -9.41 6.24
C SER A 50 9.26 -9.82 7.69
N LEU A 51 8.84 -11.08 7.97
CA LEU A 51 8.81 -11.59 9.33
C LEU A 51 10.21 -11.58 9.96
N VAL A 52 11.22 -12.09 9.26
CA VAL A 52 12.62 -12.10 9.76
C VAL A 52 13.07 -10.68 10.10
N PHE A 53 12.86 -9.73 9.19
CA PHE A 53 13.23 -8.33 9.41
C PHE A 53 12.49 -7.72 10.60
N VAL A 54 11.16 -7.88 10.67
CA VAL A 54 10.35 -7.30 11.74
C VAL A 54 10.69 -7.93 13.09
N MET A 55 10.94 -9.25 13.15
CA MET A 55 11.38 -9.93 14.38
C MET A 55 12.75 -9.46 14.84
N ALA A 56 13.69 -9.24 13.93
CA ALA A 56 14.99 -8.64 14.27
C ALA A 56 14.83 -7.25 14.89
N VAL A 57 13.94 -6.40 14.33
CA VAL A 57 13.65 -5.07 14.89
C VAL A 57 12.97 -5.17 16.25
N ILE A 58 12.03 -6.11 16.45
CA ILE A 58 11.37 -6.34 17.75
C ILE A 58 12.38 -6.82 18.79
N PHE A 59 13.28 -7.73 18.42
CA PHE A 59 14.33 -8.21 19.29
C PHE A 59 15.22 -7.05 19.76
N TYR A 60 15.68 -6.24 18.82
CA TYR A 60 16.55 -5.09 19.12
C TYR A 60 15.85 -4.02 19.99
N ARG A 61 14.54 -3.81 19.81
CA ARG A 61 13.73 -2.83 20.56
C ARG A 61 13.12 -3.38 21.85
N ALA A 62 13.40 -4.62 22.23
CA ALA A 62 12.78 -5.32 23.37
C ALA A 62 11.24 -5.32 23.36
N GLY A 63 10.63 -5.33 22.16
CA GLY A 63 9.18 -5.23 21.94
C GLY A 63 8.39 -6.54 22.17
N TRP A 64 9.01 -7.56 22.75
CA TRP A 64 8.40 -8.88 22.94
C TRP A 64 7.13 -8.88 23.80
N LYS A 65 7.07 -8.00 24.84
CA LYS A 65 5.89 -7.89 25.71
C LYS A 65 4.66 -7.47 24.93
N GLU A 66 4.80 -6.46 24.06
CA GLU A 66 3.70 -5.95 23.23
C GLU A 66 3.25 -7.01 22.21
N LEU A 67 4.19 -7.72 21.59
CA LEU A 67 3.88 -8.77 20.63
C LEU A 67 3.12 -9.92 21.30
N ARG A 68 3.58 -10.43 22.44
CA ARG A 68 2.92 -11.49 23.20
C ARG A 68 1.52 -11.06 23.66
N ALA A 69 1.39 -9.84 24.17
CA ALA A 69 0.09 -9.29 24.56
C ALA A 69 -0.88 -9.21 23.36
N ALA A 70 -0.39 -8.80 22.19
CA ALA A 70 -1.19 -8.72 20.97
C ALA A 70 -1.67 -10.10 20.49
N LEU A 71 -0.79 -11.10 20.50
CA LEU A 71 -1.12 -12.49 20.14
C LEU A 71 -2.01 -13.18 21.19
N GLY A 72 -1.98 -12.74 22.44
CA GLY A 72 -2.81 -13.28 23.53
C GLY A 72 -4.27 -12.84 23.52
N THR A 73 -4.67 -11.89 22.67
CA THR A 73 -6.05 -11.39 22.64
C THR A 73 -6.78 -11.83 21.36
N ARG A 74 -7.96 -12.47 21.51
CA ARG A 74 -8.81 -12.87 20.36
C ARG A 74 -9.13 -11.69 19.43
N ARG A 75 -9.39 -10.51 20.00
CA ARG A 75 -9.69 -9.30 19.23
C ARG A 75 -8.47 -8.80 18.46
N GLY A 76 -7.29 -8.82 19.08
CA GLY A 76 -6.01 -8.44 18.43
C GLY A 76 -5.68 -9.37 17.27
N VAL A 77 -5.74 -10.69 17.50
CA VAL A 77 -5.49 -11.69 16.46
C VAL A 77 -6.52 -11.57 15.33
N GLY A 78 -7.83 -11.48 15.64
CA GLY A 78 -8.88 -11.43 14.63
C GLY A 78 -8.77 -10.20 13.70
N LEU A 79 -8.54 -9.00 14.25
CA LEU A 79 -8.36 -7.79 13.44
C LEU A 79 -7.10 -7.86 12.56
N ASN A 80 -6.00 -8.39 13.07
CA ASN A 80 -4.77 -8.51 12.29
C ASN A 80 -4.84 -9.67 11.29
N LEU A 81 -5.55 -10.75 11.59
CA LEU A 81 -5.83 -11.81 10.61
C LEU A 81 -6.65 -11.28 9.44
N LEU A 82 -7.69 -10.48 9.73
CA LEU A 82 -8.48 -9.84 8.68
C LEU A 82 -7.63 -8.86 7.85
N SER A 83 -6.80 -8.04 8.50
CA SER A 83 -5.93 -7.10 7.78
C SER A 83 -4.88 -7.83 6.93
N SER A 84 -4.31 -8.91 7.44
CA SER A 84 -3.39 -9.78 6.70
C SER A 84 -4.07 -10.44 5.49
N ALA A 85 -5.29 -10.96 5.68
CA ALA A 85 -6.06 -11.59 4.62
C ALA A 85 -6.40 -10.58 3.51
N LEU A 86 -6.81 -9.37 3.88
CA LEU A 86 -7.07 -8.29 2.90
C LEU A 86 -5.81 -7.93 2.11
N LEU A 87 -4.67 -7.76 2.78
CA LEU A 87 -3.42 -7.40 2.12
C LEU A 87 -2.90 -8.52 1.21
N THR A 88 -2.89 -9.75 1.69
CA THR A 88 -2.42 -10.90 0.92
C THR A 88 -3.38 -11.21 -0.25
N GLY A 89 -4.68 -11.17 -0.02
CA GLY A 89 -5.68 -11.30 -1.08
C GLY A 89 -5.52 -10.21 -2.14
N ASN A 90 -5.25 -8.97 -1.73
CA ASN A 90 -4.91 -7.88 -2.65
C ASN A 90 -3.72 -8.23 -3.54
N TRP A 91 -2.62 -8.69 -2.97
CA TRP A 91 -1.43 -9.07 -3.74
C TRP A 91 -1.66 -10.25 -4.66
N LEU A 92 -2.38 -11.28 -4.22
CA LEU A 92 -2.72 -12.44 -5.05
C LEU A 92 -3.60 -12.06 -6.24
N VAL A 93 -4.65 -11.25 -6.02
CA VAL A 93 -5.50 -10.77 -7.10
C VAL A 93 -4.71 -9.88 -8.07
N TYR A 94 -3.81 -9.03 -7.56
CA TYR A 94 -2.95 -8.20 -8.40
C TYR A 94 -2.04 -9.06 -9.28
N VAL A 95 -1.33 -10.02 -8.68
CA VAL A 95 -0.42 -10.92 -9.41
C VAL A 95 -1.18 -11.74 -10.44
N TRP A 96 -2.33 -12.31 -10.03
CA TRP A 96 -3.18 -13.06 -10.96
C TRP A 96 -3.66 -12.16 -12.12
N GLY A 97 -4.12 -10.97 -11.82
CA GLY A 97 -4.61 -10.02 -12.82
C GLY A 97 -3.53 -9.62 -13.82
N VAL A 98 -2.31 -9.33 -13.36
CA VAL A 98 -1.17 -9.00 -14.22
C VAL A 98 -0.79 -10.19 -15.11
N ASN A 99 -0.67 -11.39 -14.55
CA ASN A 99 -0.29 -12.59 -15.27
C ASN A 99 -1.38 -13.06 -16.27
N SER A 100 -2.64 -12.70 -16.02
CA SER A 100 -3.78 -12.99 -16.91
C SER A 100 -4.06 -11.88 -17.93
N GLY A 101 -3.17 -10.89 -18.08
CA GLY A 101 -3.29 -9.81 -19.07
C GLY A 101 -4.27 -8.69 -18.69
N HIS A 102 -4.73 -8.61 -17.41
CA HIS A 102 -5.66 -7.59 -16.93
C HIS A 102 -4.94 -6.39 -16.26
N VAL A 103 -3.80 -5.98 -16.80
CA VAL A 103 -2.94 -4.94 -16.22
C VAL A 103 -3.67 -3.60 -16.05
N ILE A 104 -4.51 -3.23 -17.03
CA ILE A 104 -5.29 -1.98 -16.98
C ILE A 104 -6.28 -2.00 -15.80
N GLU A 105 -7.00 -3.11 -15.58
CA GLU A 105 -7.90 -3.22 -14.43
C GLU A 105 -7.14 -3.21 -13.10
N CYS A 106 -5.97 -3.84 -13.01
CA CYS A 106 -5.11 -3.78 -11.83
C CYS A 106 -4.68 -2.36 -11.52
N SER A 107 -4.24 -1.61 -12.52
CA SER A 107 -3.87 -0.20 -12.40
C SER A 107 -5.05 0.65 -11.93
N LEU A 108 -6.22 0.49 -12.56
CA LEU A 108 -7.45 1.18 -12.18
C LEU A 108 -7.81 0.93 -10.71
N GLY A 109 -7.59 -0.29 -10.19
CA GLY A 109 -7.82 -0.62 -8.79
C GLY A 109 -7.07 0.32 -7.85
N TYR A 110 -5.80 0.55 -8.09
CA TYR A 110 -4.99 1.46 -7.27
C TYR A 110 -5.36 2.94 -7.42
N PHE A 111 -5.92 3.33 -8.56
CA PHE A 111 -6.50 4.67 -8.74
C PHE A 111 -7.82 4.84 -7.98
N LEU A 112 -8.59 3.77 -7.79
CA LEU A 112 -9.84 3.78 -7.01
C LEU A 112 -9.59 3.84 -5.50
N VAL A 113 -8.48 3.30 -4.98
CA VAL A 113 -8.18 3.27 -3.54
C VAL A 113 -8.25 4.64 -2.87
N PRO A 114 -7.68 5.73 -3.42
CA PRO A 114 -7.78 7.06 -2.82
C PRO A 114 -9.22 7.55 -2.66
N LEU A 115 -10.06 7.30 -3.65
CA LEU A 115 -11.49 7.66 -3.61
C LEU A 115 -12.21 6.83 -2.54
N LEU A 116 -11.93 5.53 -2.47
CA LEU A 116 -12.48 4.66 -1.44
C LEU A 116 -12.02 5.07 -0.03
N ASN A 117 -10.73 5.37 0.15
CA ASN A 117 -10.21 5.87 1.42
C ASN A 117 -10.90 7.17 1.85
N THR A 118 -11.20 8.05 0.91
CA THR A 118 -11.97 9.27 1.16
C THR A 118 -13.41 8.94 1.57
N ALA A 119 -14.07 8.02 0.87
CA ALA A 119 -15.40 7.56 1.19
C ALA A 119 -15.45 6.90 2.58
N LEU A 120 -14.51 6.00 2.89
CA LEU A 120 -14.36 5.37 4.20
C LEU A 120 -14.08 6.41 5.30
N GLY A 121 -13.21 7.38 5.03
CA GLY A 121 -12.94 8.51 5.93
C GLY A 121 -14.21 9.30 6.23
N ARG A 122 -14.99 9.64 5.21
CA ARG A 122 -16.21 10.42 5.35
C ARG A 122 -17.34 9.65 6.04
N TRP A 123 -17.61 8.42 5.63
CA TRP A 123 -18.79 7.68 6.08
C TRP A 123 -18.53 6.83 7.33
N VAL A 124 -17.37 6.17 7.43
CA VAL A 124 -17.04 5.29 8.57
C VAL A 124 -16.42 6.10 9.71
N LEU A 125 -15.43 6.94 9.39
CA LEU A 125 -14.70 7.73 10.40
C LEU A 125 -15.31 9.11 10.66
N ARG A 126 -16.34 9.49 9.90
CA ARG A 126 -17.04 10.78 9.98
C ARG A 126 -16.10 11.98 9.85
N GLU A 127 -15.07 11.86 9.01
CA GLU A 127 -14.16 12.94 8.68
C GLU A 127 -14.90 14.08 7.99
N ARG A 128 -14.67 15.32 8.43
CA ARG A 128 -15.25 16.51 7.78
C ARG A 128 -14.35 16.94 6.63
N LEU A 129 -14.93 17.05 5.45
CA LEU A 129 -14.24 17.51 4.23
C LEU A 129 -14.50 18.99 4.03
N ARG A 130 -13.47 19.74 3.67
CA ARG A 130 -13.59 21.14 3.27
C ARG A 130 -14.05 21.24 1.80
N PRO A 131 -14.69 22.33 1.36
CA PRO A 131 -15.14 22.48 -0.02
C PRO A 131 -14.03 22.26 -1.05
N ALA A 132 -12.83 22.82 -0.82
CA ALA A 132 -11.69 22.61 -1.71
C ALA A 132 -11.26 21.14 -1.81
N GLN A 133 -11.37 20.38 -0.71
CA GLN A 133 -11.10 18.94 -0.73
C GLN A 133 -12.15 18.17 -1.52
N LEU A 134 -13.43 18.58 -1.47
CA LEU A 134 -14.48 17.98 -2.29
C LEU A 134 -14.22 18.22 -3.78
N VAL A 135 -13.79 19.43 -4.16
CA VAL A 135 -13.41 19.71 -5.56
C VAL A 135 -12.22 18.85 -5.99
N ALA A 136 -11.19 18.73 -5.14
CA ALA A 136 -10.02 17.90 -5.42
C ALA A 136 -10.40 16.42 -5.64
N ILE A 137 -11.30 15.90 -4.79
CA ILE A 137 -11.83 14.52 -4.92
C ILE A 137 -12.67 14.39 -6.20
N GLY A 138 -13.47 15.41 -6.54
CA GLY A 138 -14.23 15.44 -7.78
C GLY A 138 -13.32 15.37 -9.02
N CYS A 139 -12.22 16.13 -9.04
CA CYS A 139 -11.22 16.04 -10.11
C CYS A 139 -10.62 14.61 -10.20
N ALA A 140 -10.21 14.02 -9.07
CA ALA A 140 -9.69 12.67 -9.06
C ALA A 140 -10.74 11.65 -9.55
N ALA A 141 -12.02 11.80 -9.16
CA ALA A 141 -13.10 10.94 -9.60
C ALA A 141 -13.33 11.03 -11.12
N VAL A 142 -13.22 12.22 -11.71
CA VAL A 142 -13.28 12.40 -13.18
C VAL A 142 -12.13 11.67 -13.85
N GLY A 143 -10.88 11.81 -13.34
CA GLY A 143 -9.73 11.09 -13.88
C GLY A 143 -9.90 9.57 -13.84
N VAL A 144 -10.44 9.04 -12.75
CA VAL A 144 -10.77 7.61 -12.61
C VAL A 144 -11.89 7.20 -13.56
N ALA A 145 -12.92 8.03 -13.73
CA ALA A 145 -14.03 7.76 -14.64
C ALA A 145 -13.56 7.67 -16.10
N VAL A 146 -12.61 8.52 -16.52
CA VAL A 146 -12.00 8.43 -17.85
C VAL A 146 -11.35 7.06 -18.07
N GLN A 147 -10.64 6.53 -17.10
CA GLN A 147 -10.05 5.18 -17.20
C GLN A 147 -11.11 4.06 -17.14
N LEU A 148 -12.15 4.24 -16.32
CA LEU A 148 -13.22 3.25 -16.16
C LEU A 148 -13.98 3.02 -17.47
N VAL A 149 -14.26 4.10 -18.23
CA VAL A 149 -14.94 4.02 -19.54
C VAL A 149 -14.17 3.14 -20.54
N GLN A 150 -12.84 3.10 -20.46
CA GLN A 150 -12.01 2.28 -21.34
C GLN A 150 -12.12 0.78 -21.08
N VAL A 151 -12.45 0.38 -19.85
CA VAL A 151 -12.58 -1.04 -19.48
C VAL A 151 -13.82 -1.68 -20.11
N GLY A 152 -14.89 -0.90 -20.32
CA GLY A 152 -16.10 -1.31 -21.05
C GLY A 152 -16.94 -2.42 -20.39
N ARG A 153 -16.56 -2.88 -19.20
CA ARG A 153 -17.23 -3.92 -18.39
C ARG A 153 -17.09 -3.64 -16.91
N LEU A 154 -17.82 -4.37 -16.05
CA LEU A 154 -17.65 -4.27 -14.60
C LEU A 154 -16.19 -4.64 -14.22
N PRO A 155 -15.39 -3.68 -13.72
CA PRO A 155 -13.98 -3.91 -13.41
C PRO A 155 -13.83 -4.58 -12.04
N TRP A 156 -14.22 -5.85 -11.95
CA TRP A 156 -14.25 -6.57 -10.66
C TRP A 156 -12.86 -6.68 -10.01
N ILE A 157 -11.79 -6.80 -10.82
CA ILE A 157 -10.40 -6.83 -10.32
C ILE A 157 -10.08 -5.49 -9.66
N ALA A 158 -10.36 -4.37 -10.35
CA ALA A 158 -10.13 -3.03 -9.82
C ALA A 158 -10.91 -2.79 -8.52
N LEU A 159 -12.17 -3.19 -8.47
CA LEU A 159 -13.01 -3.06 -7.28
C LEU A 159 -12.48 -3.92 -6.12
N THR A 160 -12.07 -5.15 -6.39
CA THR A 160 -11.49 -6.03 -5.37
C THR A 160 -10.20 -5.46 -4.82
N LEU A 161 -9.29 -4.98 -5.68
CA LEU A 161 -8.05 -4.34 -5.26
C LEU A 161 -8.31 -3.08 -4.44
N ALA A 162 -9.26 -2.24 -4.85
CA ALA A 162 -9.62 -1.05 -4.10
C ALA A 162 -10.19 -1.38 -2.73
N VAL A 163 -11.17 -2.30 -2.65
CA VAL A 163 -11.84 -2.66 -1.40
C VAL A 163 -10.86 -3.35 -0.43
N THR A 164 -10.03 -4.25 -0.92
CA THR A 164 -9.09 -4.98 -0.07
C THR A 164 -8.00 -4.06 0.47
N PHE A 165 -7.42 -3.19 -0.36
CA PHE A 165 -6.37 -2.27 0.11
C PHE A 165 -6.92 -1.09 0.92
N GLY A 166 -8.07 -0.52 0.54
CA GLY A 166 -8.75 0.50 1.32
C GLY A 166 -9.23 -0.03 2.67
N GLY A 167 -9.78 -1.24 2.69
CA GLY A 167 -10.14 -1.96 3.93
C GLY A 167 -8.93 -2.21 4.83
N TYR A 168 -7.80 -2.64 4.26
CA TYR A 168 -6.53 -2.76 4.98
C TYR A 168 -6.13 -1.41 5.61
N GLY A 169 -6.16 -0.32 4.86
CA GLY A 169 -5.85 1.02 5.36
C GLY A 169 -6.74 1.45 6.53
N LEU A 170 -8.04 1.18 6.43
CA LEU A 170 -9.00 1.44 7.50
C LEU A 170 -8.70 0.60 8.75
N LEU A 171 -8.45 -0.71 8.59
CA LEU A 171 -8.12 -1.58 9.71
C LEU A 171 -6.81 -1.16 10.40
N ARG A 172 -5.78 -0.78 9.63
CA ARG A 172 -4.51 -0.26 10.18
C ARG A 172 -4.72 1.05 10.97
N LYS A 173 -5.64 1.90 10.52
CA LYS A 173 -6.02 3.12 11.23
C LYS A 173 -6.76 2.83 12.53
N LEU A 174 -7.65 1.85 12.53
CA LEU A 174 -8.46 1.47 13.70
C LEU A 174 -7.74 0.50 14.66
N SER A 175 -6.65 -0.13 14.22
CA SER A 175 -5.90 -1.09 15.01
C SER A 175 -5.34 -0.45 16.28
N PRO A 176 -5.51 -1.06 17.46
CA PRO A 176 -4.88 -0.59 18.69
C PRO A 176 -3.35 -0.80 18.69
N LEU A 177 -2.87 -1.73 17.85
CA LEU A 177 -1.45 -2.07 17.79
C LEU A 177 -0.63 -1.02 17.04
N GLY A 178 0.57 -0.76 17.52
CA GLY A 178 1.56 0.06 16.83
C GLY A 178 1.94 -0.49 15.45
N PRO A 179 2.55 0.31 14.57
CA PRO A 179 2.94 -0.14 13.24
C PRO A 179 3.80 -1.41 13.25
N LEU A 180 4.82 -1.44 14.10
CA LEU A 180 5.75 -2.58 14.19
C LEU A 180 5.07 -3.84 14.74
N THR A 181 4.40 -3.73 15.88
CA THR A 181 3.70 -4.86 16.51
C THR A 181 2.59 -5.41 15.60
N GLY A 182 1.83 -4.54 14.96
CA GLY A 182 0.79 -4.97 14.04
C GLY A 182 1.35 -5.70 12.83
N LEU A 183 2.41 -5.19 12.19
CA LEU A 183 3.05 -5.88 11.06
C LEU A 183 3.67 -7.21 11.50
N ALA A 184 4.24 -7.27 12.71
CA ALA A 184 4.77 -8.51 13.28
C ALA A 184 3.66 -9.58 13.43
N VAL A 185 2.49 -9.20 13.97
CA VAL A 185 1.36 -10.13 14.08
C VAL A 185 0.89 -10.57 12.70
N GLU A 186 0.72 -9.63 11.75
CA GLU A 186 0.30 -9.93 10.38
C GLU A 186 1.24 -10.94 9.70
N THR A 187 2.55 -10.68 9.75
CA THR A 187 3.55 -11.57 9.13
C THR A 187 3.67 -12.91 9.86
N THR A 188 3.56 -12.94 11.19
CA THR A 188 3.59 -14.20 11.99
C THR A 188 2.42 -15.11 11.62
N LEU A 189 1.24 -14.55 11.34
CA LEU A 189 0.07 -15.35 10.98
C LEU A 189 0.18 -15.98 9.59
N LEU A 190 0.84 -15.32 8.65
CA LEU A 190 0.92 -15.75 7.24
C LEU A 190 2.21 -16.50 6.90
N ALA A 191 3.31 -16.19 7.58
CA ALA A 191 4.62 -16.75 7.27
C ALA A 191 4.69 -18.28 7.34
N PRO A 192 3.96 -19.00 8.22
CA PRO A 192 4.00 -20.47 8.22
C PRO A 192 3.54 -21.07 6.89
N ALA A 193 2.44 -20.56 6.31
CA ALA A 193 1.95 -21.01 5.02
C ALA A 193 2.92 -20.66 3.88
N ALA A 194 3.46 -19.44 3.90
CA ALA A 194 4.45 -18.99 2.94
C ALA A 194 5.76 -19.80 3.04
N ALA A 195 6.23 -20.09 4.25
CA ALA A 195 7.42 -20.91 4.46
C ALA A 195 7.22 -22.35 3.98
N ALA A 196 6.06 -22.95 4.27
CA ALA A 196 5.73 -24.28 3.78
C ALA A 196 5.72 -24.34 2.24
N PHE A 197 5.16 -23.32 1.57
CA PHE A 197 5.18 -23.19 0.12
C PHE A 197 6.61 -23.06 -0.42
N LEU A 198 7.45 -22.21 0.19
CA LEU A 198 8.85 -22.05 -0.23
C LEU A 198 9.67 -23.33 -0.04
N LEU A 199 9.47 -24.05 1.07
CA LEU A 199 10.13 -25.34 1.30
C LEU A 199 9.69 -26.39 0.27
N TRP A 200 8.40 -26.42 -0.08
CA TRP A 200 7.90 -27.27 -1.15
C TRP A 200 8.54 -26.95 -2.49
N ARG A 201 8.58 -25.67 -2.90
CA ARG A 201 9.25 -25.21 -4.13
C ARG A 201 10.73 -25.58 -4.16
N GLN A 202 11.40 -25.45 -3.02
CA GLN A 202 12.82 -25.81 -2.88
C GLN A 202 13.01 -27.31 -3.03
N HIS A 203 12.11 -28.13 -2.45
CA HIS A 203 12.17 -29.59 -2.56
C HIS A 203 11.91 -30.09 -4.00
N THR A 204 11.04 -29.42 -4.75
CA THR A 204 10.76 -29.74 -6.16
C THR A 204 11.85 -29.25 -7.12
N GLY A 205 12.86 -28.54 -6.65
CA GLY A 205 13.94 -27.97 -7.47
C GLY A 205 13.54 -26.73 -8.26
N GLU A 206 12.36 -26.16 -7.99
CA GLU A 206 11.84 -24.97 -8.67
C GLU A 206 12.07 -23.68 -7.87
N GLY A 207 12.64 -23.77 -6.68
CA GLY A 207 12.86 -22.64 -5.80
C GLY A 207 13.98 -21.71 -6.29
N ALA A 208 13.79 -20.41 -6.18
CA ALA A 208 14.78 -19.39 -6.58
C ALA A 208 16.04 -19.40 -5.70
N LEU A 209 15.93 -19.77 -4.42
CA LEU A 209 17.09 -19.83 -3.52
C LEU A 209 17.92 -21.09 -3.79
N GLY A 210 19.24 -20.92 -3.84
CA GLY A 210 20.19 -22.02 -4.05
C GLY A 210 20.48 -22.33 -5.53
N HIS A 211 19.60 -21.96 -6.46
CA HIS A 211 19.78 -22.19 -7.90
C HIS A 211 20.06 -20.92 -8.70
N ALA A 212 19.74 -19.75 -8.13
CA ALA A 212 19.95 -18.45 -8.76
C ALA A 212 21.36 -17.90 -8.48
N SER A 213 21.76 -16.86 -9.23
CA SER A 213 23.00 -16.11 -8.95
C SER A 213 22.98 -15.49 -7.55
N ALA A 214 24.17 -15.27 -6.97
CA ALA A 214 24.29 -14.64 -5.66
C ALA A 214 23.58 -13.27 -5.58
N THR A 215 23.64 -12.49 -6.66
CA THR A 215 22.94 -11.20 -6.77
C THR A 215 21.41 -11.38 -6.69
N LEU A 216 20.86 -12.35 -7.42
CA LEU A 216 19.42 -12.60 -7.41
C LEU A 216 18.96 -13.12 -6.03
N GLN A 217 19.74 -14.00 -5.41
CA GLN A 217 19.45 -14.45 -4.04
C GLN A 217 19.47 -13.29 -3.05
N ALA A 218 20.44 -12.38 -3.11
CA ALA A 218 20.49 -11.19 -2.25
C ALA A 218 19.26 -10.27 -2.47
N LEU A 219 18.83 -10.11 -3.73
CA LEU A 219 17.60 -9.39 -4.04
C LEU A 219 16.37 -10.10 -3.44
N VAL A 220 16.24 -11.41 -3.60
CA VAL A 220 15.14 -12.19 -2.99
C VAL A 220 15.12 -12.03 -1.47
N LEU A 221 16.26 -12.12 -0.80
CA LEU A 221 16.35 -11.91 0.65
C LEU A 221 15.96 -10.47 1.06
N SER A 222 16.36 -9.47 0.27
CA SER A 222 16.05 -8.07 0.56
C SER A 222 14.57 -7.71 0.37
N THR A 223 13.74 -8.58 -0.25
CA THR A 223 12.30 -8.39 -0.41
C THR A 223 11.59 -8.12 0.92
N GLY A 224 12.09 -8.71 2.02
CA GLY A 224 11.57 -8.47 3.36
C GLY A 224 11.64 -7.02 3.77
N VAL A 225 12.80 -6.39 3.62
CA VAL A 225 13.01 -4.97 3.94
C VAL A 225 12.22 -4.08 3.01
N VAL A 226 12.29 -4.36 1.70
CA VAL A 226 11.57 -3.63 0.64
C VAL A 226 10.05 -3.68 0.81
N THR A 227 9.53 -4.73 1.45
CA THR A 227 8.11 -4.85 1.80
C THR A 227 7.80 -4.24 3.17
N ALA A 228 8.57 -4.56 4.20
CA ALA A 228 8.25 -4.18 5.57
C ALA A 228 8.42 -2.67 5.82
N VAL A 229 9.46 -2.04 5.29
CA VAL A 229 9.72 -0.61 5.53
C VAL A 229 8.55 0.27 5.04
N PRO A 230 8.08 0.19 3.78
CA PRO A 230 6.95 1.02 3.36
C PRO A 230 5.65 0.65 4.08
N LEU A 231 5.39 -0.62 4.44
CA LEU A 231 4.22 -0.99 5.23
C LEU A 231 4.26 -0.40 6.66
N LEU A 232 5.44 -0.31 7.28
CA LEU A 232 5.61 0.37 8.57
C LEU A 232 5.36 1.87 8.44
N LEU A 233 5.88 2.51 7.39
CA LEU A 233 5.64 3.92 7.09
C LEU A 233 4.15 4.18 6.81
N PHE A 234 3.50 3.32 6.02
CA PHE A 234 2.06 3.37 5.77
C PHE A 234 1.24 3.30 7.06
N ALA A 235 1.49 2.28 7.88
CA ALA A 235 0.77 2.08 9.13
C ALA A 235 1.03 3.24 10.13
N TYR A 236 2.25 3.80 10.14
CA TYR A 236 2.59 4.96 10.93
C TYR A 236 1.79 6.21 10.48
N GLY A 237 1.73 6.44 9.16
CA GLY A 237 0.97 7.52 8.55
C GLY A 237 -0.53 7.36 8.78
N ALA A 238 -1.10 6.20 8.44
CA ALA A 238 -2.53 5.91 8.56
C ALA A 238 -3.10 6.20 9.96
N ARG A 239 -2.31 5.96 11.00
CA ARG A 239 -2.71 6.23 12.40
C ARG A 239 -2.65 7.69 12.79
N ARG A 240 -1.91 8.55 12.07
CA ARG A 240 -1.62 9.95 12.45
C ARG A 240 -2.26 11.00 11.56
N ILE A 241 -2.73 10.61 10.38
CA ILE A 241 -3.43 11.52 9.47
C ILE A 241 -4.84 11.03 9.18
N ARG A 242 -5.68 11.91 8.62
CA ARG A 242 -7.01 11.53 8.15
C ARG A 242 -6.89 10.50 7.04
N LEU A 243 -7.85 9.58 6.95
CA LEU A 243 -7.88 8.58 5.89
C LEU A 243 -8.03 9.22 4.50
N THR A 244 -8.76 10.33 4.43
CA THR A 244 -8.85 11.18 3.23
C THR A 244 -7.47 11.71 2.81
N THR A 245 -6.67 12.22 3.76
CA THR A 245 -5.31 12.71 3.48
C THR A 245 -4.41 11.57 3.00
N LEU A 246 -4.48 10.42 3.68
CA LEU A 246 -3.74 9.22 3.31
C LEU A 246 -4.07 8.78 1.88
N GLY A 247 -5.36 8.76 1.53
CA GLY A 247 -5.83 8.43 0.19
C GLY A 247 -5.29 9.39 -0.88
N LEU A 248 -5.34 10.70 -0.65
CA LEU A 248 -4.84 11.66 -1.63
C LEU A 248 -3.31 11.59 -1.81
N LEU A 249 -2.55 11.39 -0.73
CA LEU A 249 -1.10 11.17 -0.82
C LEU A 249 -0.75 9.89 -1.61
N GLN A 250 -1.65 8.92 -1.66
CA GLN A 250 -1.44 7.68 -2.40
C GLN A 250 -1.22 7.90 -3.89
N TYR A 251 -1.77 8.98 -4.48
CA TYR A 251 -1.53 9.30 -5.90
C TYR A 251 -0.06 9.61 -6.23
N ILE A 252 0.81 9.82 -5.22
CA ILE A 252 2.26 9.95 -5.42
C ILE A 252 2.81 8.68 -6.10
N ALA A 253 2.38 7.48 -5.66
CA ALA A 253 2.90 6.23 -6.21
C ALA A 253 2.61 6.07 -7.71
N PRO A 254 1.35 6.17 -8.20
CA PRO A 254 1.09 6.07 -9.64
C PRO A 254 1.69 7.23 -10.44
N THR A 255 1.86 8.42 -9.86
CA THR A 255 2.55 9.55 -10.52
C THR A 255 4.02 9.21 -10.77
N VAL A 256 4.72 8.65 -9.78
CA VAL A 256 6.12 8.23 -9.92
C VAL A 256 6.22 7.05 -10.90
N GLN A 257 5.32 6.06 -10.79
CA GLN A 257 5.28 4.92 -11.72
C GLN A 257 5.04 5.37 -13.16
N PHE A 258 4.13 6.31 -13.37
CA PHE A 258 3.92 6.93 -14.67
C PHE A 258 5.19 7.58 -15.21
N THR A 259 5.86 8.39 -14.39
CA THR A 259 7.11 9.04 -14.77
C THR A 259 8.18 7.99 -15.17
N LEU A 260 8.30 6.91 -14.38
CA LEU A 260 9.21 5.80 -14.70
C LEU A 260 8.80 5.08 -15.98
N GLY A 261 7.52 4.83 -16.20
CA GLY A 261 6.97 4.22 -17.42
C GLY A 261 7.46 4.98 -18.66
N VAL A 262 7.24 6.29 -18.68
CA VAL A 262 7.61 7.14 -19.81
C VAL A 262 9.13 7.32 -19.94
N THR A 263 9.86 7.58 -18.86
CA THR A 263 11.27 7.98 -18.92
C THR A 263 12.25 6.82 -18.91
N VAL A 264 11.95 5.76 -18.15
CA VAL A 264 12.87 4.62 -17.93
C VAL A 264 12.45 3.40 -18.73
N PHE A 265 11.15 3.10 -18.75
CA PHE A 265 10.62 1.91 -19.45
C PHE A 265 10.23 2.18 -20.90
N GLN A 266 10.24 3.47 -21.33
CA GLN A 266 9.90 3.90 -22.70
C GLN A 266 8.53 3.39 -23.17
N GLU A 267 7.57 3.31 -22.23
CA GLU A 267 6.20 2.88 -22.52
C GLU A 267 5.47 3.93 -23.36
N THR A 268 4.70 3.46 -24.32
CA THR A 268 3.84 4.34 -25.12
C THR A 268 2.71 4.88 -24.27
N PHE A 269 2.50 6.17 -24.34
CA PHE A 269 1.55 6.88 -23.52
C PHE A 269 0.28 7.23 -24.31
N ASP A 270 -0.86 6.74 -23.85
CA ASP A 270 -2.16 7.04 -24.46
C ASP A 270 -2.71 8.39 -23.95
N ARG A 271 -3.37 9.11 -24.88
CA ARG A 271 -4.03 10.41 -24.57
C ARG A 271 -5.07 10.33 -23.46
N HIS A 272 -5.75 9.19 -23.30
CA HIS A 272 -6.73 8.99 -22.23
C HIS A 272 -6.06 8.88 -20.87
N GLN A 273 -4.91 8.21 -20.80
CA GLN A 273 -4.09 8.18 -19.60
C GLN A 273 -3.58 9.59 -19.26
N ALA A 274 -3.16 10.38 -20.29
CA ALA A 274 -2.78 11.79 -20.09
C ALA A 274 -3.89 12.60 -19.45
N LEU A 275 -5.09 12.47 -19.99
CA LEU A 275 -6.27 13.20 -19.50
C LEU A 275 -6.62 12.77 -18.06
N ALA A 276 -6.61 11.48 -17.76
CA ALA A 276 -6.86 10.95 -16.43
C ALA A 276 -5.84 11.50 -15.41
N PHE A 277 -4.54 11.44 -15.73
CA PHE A 277 -3.48 11.99 -14.88
C PHE A 277 -3.59 13.50 -14.71
N ALA A 278 -3.93 14.25 -15.76
CA ALA A 278 -4.11 15.69 -15.67
C ALA A 278 -5.20 16.06 -14.63
N PHE A 279 -6.34 15.38 -14.64
CA PHE A 279 -7.39 15.57 -13.63
C PHE A 279 -6.93 15.18 -12.22
N ILE A 280 -6.21 14.06 -12.06
CA ILE A 280 -5.69 13.60 -10.78
C ILE A 280 -4.68 14.62 -10.23
N TRP A 281 -3.75 15.11 -11.06
CA TRP A 281 -2.76 16.11 -10.65
C TRP A 281 -3.40 17.45 -10.31
N ALA A 282 -4.40 17.90 -11.07
CA ALA A 282 -5.18 19.09 -10.72
C ALA A 282 -5.81 18.95 -9.32
N GLY A 283 -6.41 17.78 -9.02
CA GLY A 283 -6.95 17.48 -7.71
C GLY A 283 -5.87 17.49 -6.61
N LEU A 284 -4.71 16.89 -6.86
CA LEU A 284 -3.59 16.90 -5.91
C LEU A 284 -3.06 18.30 -5.61
N VAL A 285 -2.90 19.14 -6.63
CA VAL A 285 -2.46 20.53 -6.48
C VAL A 285 -3.47 21.31 -5.65
N LEU A 286 -4.76 21.24 -5.98
CA LEU A 286 -5.83 21.90 -5.21
C LEU A 286 -5.83 21.46 -3.75
N TYR A 287 -5.72 20.16 -3.48
CA TYR A 287 -5.66 19.64 -2.13
C TYR A 287 -4.44 20.12 -1.35
N THR A 288 -3.27 20.10 -1.99
CA THR A 288 -2.00 20.54 -1.38
C THR A 288 -2.04 22.01 -1.04
N VAL A 289 -2.51 22.85 -1.97
CA VAL A 289 -2.64 24.30 -1.76
C VAL A 289 -3.61 24.60 -0.62
N ASP A 290 -4.79 23.92 -0.57
CA ASP A 290 -5.76 24.09 0.52
C ASP A 290 -5.16 23.69 1.89
N ASN A 291 -4.42 22.57 1.95
CA ASN A 291 -3.77 22.16 3.20
C ASN A 291 -2.69 23.15 3.65
N LEU A 292 -1.85 23.63 2.75
CA LEU A 292 -0.80 24.61 3.08
C LEU A 292 -1.38 25.93 3.56
N ARG A 293 -2.46 26.42 2.94
CA ARG A 293 -3.16 27.64 3.38
C ARG A 293 -3.73 27.50 4.78
N ASN A 294 -4.34 26.33 5.08
CA ASN A 294 -4.93 26.11 6.40
C ASN A 294 -3.88 25.88 7.50
N LEU A 295 -2.73 25.27 7.19
CA LEU A 295 -1.62 25.17 8.14
C LEU A 295 -1.10 26.57 8.52
N ARG A 296 -0.92 27.47 7.55
CA ARG A 296 -0.50 28.86 7.79
C ARG A 296 -1.53 29.69 8.58
N ALA A 297 -2.82 29.39 8.43
CA ALA A 297 -3.88 30.07 9.17
C ALA A 297 -3.95 29.66 10.65
N VAL A 298 -3.49 28.46 11.01
CA VAL A 298 -3.44 27.96 12.39
C VAL A 298 -2.17 28.41 13.14
N THR A 299 -1.12 28.77 12.41
CA THR A 299 0.17 29.23 12.97
C THR A 299 0.27 30.77 13.09
N ARG A 300 -0.74 31.50 12.65
CA ARG A 300 -0.95 32.90 12.91
C ARG A 300 -2.02 33.10 13.99
#